data_99c4f64868d3b1e67ba9004c0dcd6c35
#
_entry.id   99c4f64868d3b1e67ba9004c0dcd6c35
#
_cell.length_a   1.000
_cell.length_b   1.000
_cell.length_c   1.000
_cell.angle_alpha   90.00
_cell.angle_beta   90.00
_cell.angle_gamma   90.00
#
_symmetry.space_group_name_H-M   'P 1'
#
loop_
_entity.id
_entity.type
_entity.pdbx_description
1 polymer ?
#
loop_
_entity_poly.entity_id
_entity_poly.type
_entity_poly.pdbx_seq_one_letter_code
_entity_poly.pdbx_strand_id
1 'polypeptide(L)'
;MMHFLNLRILTISTIVIFAGLFSSNFKGQTRSYTAENLDYVLVLPTAQWRAINVPGVANDSTEFRYDSDGAVHLRIRRELVDADVTIADLIQRQQRLHRSSLPGYVKEKVEPFAGRFSGARYAYEYVTEGKPTARFIYYLEANNRLIYRLEFAGSPDLLRTLSEQTDLIVRSFRLK
;
A
#
# COMPACT_ATOMS: atom_id res chain seq x y z
N MET A 1 -13.86 -75.32 27.68
CA MET A 1 -14.18 -74.76 26.37
C MET A 1 -14.64 -73.30 26.61
N MET A 2 -13.65 -72.39 26.60
CA MET A 2 -13.89 -70.98 26.97
C MET A 2 -13.80 -70.11 25.72
N HIS A 3 -14.91 -69.44 25.35
CA HIS A 3 -14.94 -68.47 24.27
C HIS A 3 -14.48 -67.10 24.78
N PHE A 4 -13.37 -66.60 24.26
CA PHE A 4 -12.89 -65.20 24.46
C PHE A 4 -13.61 -64.28 23.48
N LEU A 5 -14.41 -63.37 24.04
CA LEU A 5 -15.09 -62.30 23.27
C LEU A 5 -14.11 -61.15 23.11
N ASN A 6 -13.63 -60.89 21.90
CA ASN A 6 -12.77 -59.75 21.55
C ASN A 6 -13.67 -58.48 21.40
N LEU A 7 -13.56 -57.59 22.39
CA LEU A 7 -14.18 -56.28 22.36
C LEU A 7 -13.24 -55.28 21.65
N ARG A 8 -13.49 -54.96 20.39
CA ARG A 8 -12.79 -53.89 19.66
C ARG A 8 -13.36 -52.53 20.08
N ILE A 9 -12.55 -51.78 20.82
CA ILE A 9 -12.84 -50.38 21.15
C ILE A 9 -12.54 -49.53 19.94
N LEU A 10 -13.58 -48.95 19.34
CA LEU A 10 -13.50 -48.00 18.25
C LEU A 10 -13.25 -46.59 18.83
N THR A 11 -12.00 -46.13 18.80
CA THR A 11 -11.68 -44.73 19.17
C THR A 11 -12.06 -43.80 18.05
N ILE A 12 -13.14 -43.09 18.20
CA ILE A 12 -13.55 -41.99 17.32
C ILE A 12 -12.71 -40.76 17.70
N SER A 13 -11.74 -40.43 16.85
CA SER A 13 -10.93 -39.22 16.96
C SER A 13 -11.72 -38.03 16.41
N THR A 14 -12.29 -37.25 17.30
CA THR A 14 -12.99 -36.00 16.93
C THR A 14 -11.96 -34.92 16.59
N ILE A 15 -11.71 -34.69 15.31
CA ILE A 15 -10.91 -33.55 14.84
C ILE A 15 -11.80 -32.30 14.92
N VAL A 16 -11.57 -31.50 15.94
CA VAL A 16 -12.15 -30.14 16.04
C VAL A 16 -11.36 -29.22 15.13
N ILE A 17 -11.88 -28.95 13.93
CA ILE A 17 -11.35 -27.93 13.03
C ILE A 17 -11.79 -26.58 13.60
N PHE A 18 -10.88 -25.88 14.27
CA PHE A 18 -11.04 -24.48 14.66
C PHE A 18 -10.85 -23.62 13.41
N ALA A 19 -11.91 -23.44 12.63
CA ALA A 19 -11.98 -22.43 11.60
C ALA A 19 -12.06 -21.06 12.28
N GLY A 20 -10.90 -20.45 12.58
CA GLY A 20 -10.80 -19.09 13.08
C GLY A 20 -11.32 -18.13 12.03
N LEU A 21 -12.56 -17.69 12.19
CA LEU A 21 -13.15 -16.58 11.45
C LEU A 21 -12.45 -15.28 11.88
N PHE A 22 -11.36 -14.93 11.21
CA PHE A 22 -10.88 -13.56 11.20
C PHE A 22 -11.82 -12.73 10.34
N SER A 23 -13.00 -12.46 10.84
CA SER A 23 -13.88 -11.42 10.32
C SER A 23 -13.38 -10.07 10.85
N SER A 24 -12.40 -9.46 10.19
CA SER A 24 -12.12 -8.04 10.37
C SER A 24 -13.33 -7.27 9.85
N ASN A 25 -14.23 -6.86 10.77
CA ASN A 25 -15.35 -6.00 10.46
C ASN A 25 -14.85 -4.59 10.10
N PHE A 26 -14.33 -4.41 8.88
CA PHE A 26 -14.19 -3.10 8.28
C PHE A 26 -15.59 -2.57 7.93
N LYS A 27 -16.27 -1.99 8.92
CA LYS A 27 -17.52 -1.22 8.73
C LYS A 27 -17.20 0.17 8.14
N GLY A 28 -16.39 0.24 7.10
CA GLY A 28 -16.13 1.45 6.35
C GLY A 28 -16.77 1.33 4.96
N GLN A 29 -17.45 2.36 4.53
CA GLN A 29 -18.04 2.39 3.20
C GLN A 29 -16.91 2.50 2.15
N THR A 30 -16.50 1.36 1.61
CA THR A 30 -15.50 1.26 0.55
C THR A 30 -16.00 1.98 -0.71
N ARG A 31 -15.21 2.88 -1.26
CA ARG A 31 -15.57 3.66 -2.46
C ARG A 31 -14.58 3.43 -3.58
N SER A 32 -15.08 3.04 -4.74
CA SER A 32 -14.29 3.08 -5.97
C SER A 32 -14.11 4.54 -6.41
N TYR A 33 -12.87 4.93 -6.68
CA TYR A 33 -12.54 6.26 -7.17
C TYR A 33 -12.02 6.19 -8.60
N THR A 34 -12.63 6.97 -9.45
CA THR A 34 -12.18 7.23 -10.82
C THR A 34 -12.62 8.63 -11.23
N ALA A 35 -11.90 9.25 -12.15
CA ALA A 35 -12.30 10.49 -12.82
C ALA A 35 -12.15 10.32 -14.33
N GLU A 36 -12.84 11.13 -15.12
CA GLU A 36 -12.89 10.99 -16.58
C GLU A 36 -11.52 11.09 -17.22
N ASN A 37 -10.68 11.99 -16.71
CA ASN A 37 -9.32 12.26 -17.19
C ASN A 37 -8.23 11.34 -16.59
N LEU A 38 -8.62 10.34 -15.77
CA LEU A 38 -7.69 9.36 -15.21
C LEU A 38 -7.72 8.08 -16.06
N ASP A 39 -6.55 7.48 -16.27
CA ASP A 39 -6.38 6.19 -16.94
C ASP A 39 -6.40 5.00 -15.96
N TYR A 40 -6.71 5.26 -14.68
CA TYR A 40 -6.76 4.26 -13.62
C TYR A 40 -7.99 4.39 -12.72
N VAL A 41 -8.22 3.33 -11.96
CA VAL A 41 -9.23 3.24 -10.88
C VAL A 41 -8.56 2.72 -9.63
N LEU A 42 -8.95 3.22 -8.48
CA LEU A 42 -8.55 2.69 -7.17
C LEU A 42 -9.73 2.63 -6.20
N VAL A 43 -9.56 1.89 -5.12
CA VAL A 43 -10.56 1.76 -4.06
C VAL A 43 -10.07 2.46 -2.81
N LEU A 44 -10.87 3.38 -2.29
CA LEU A 44 -10.64 4.05 -1.01
C LEU A 44 -11.35 3.25 0.08
N PRO A 45 -10.64 2.70 1.06
CA PRO A 45 -11.21 1.76 2.04
C PRO A 45 -12.17 2.41 3.04
N THR A 46 -12.09 3.73 3.21
CA THR A 46 -12.97 4.49 4.12
C THR A 46 -13.35 5.84 3.54
N ALA A 47 -14.42 6.44 4.06
CA ALA A 47 -14.86 7.78 3.65
C ALA A 47 -13.92 8.91 4.14
N GLN A 48 -12.95 8.58 5.02
CA GLN A 48 -11.94 9.53 5.48
C GLN A 48 -10.93 9.90 4.38
N TRP A 49 -10.76 9.03 3.37
CA TRP A 49 -9.98 9.36 2.18
C TRP A 49 -10.78 10.24 1.23
N ARG A 50 -10.30 11.44 0.96
CA ARG A 50 -10.96 12.41 0.08
C ARG A 50 -10.02 12.89 -1.00
N ALA A 51 -10.47 12.91 -2.25
CA ALA A 51 -9.74 13.56 -3.33
C ALA A 51 -9.73 15.08 -3.09
N ILE A 52 -8.54 15.68 -3.17
CA ILE A 52 -8.34 17.13 -3.00
C ILE A 52 -7.81 17.78 -4.28
N ASN A 53 -7.23 16.99 -5.16
CA ASN A 53 -6.74 17.45 -6.45
C ASN A 53 -6.89 16.34 -7.50
N VAL A 54 -7.27 16.71 -8.71
CA VAL A 54 -7.39 15.82 -9.86
C VAL A 54 -6.53 16.41 -10.98
N PRO A 55 -5.83 15.58 -11.78
CA PRO A 55 -5.01 16.06 -12.86
C PRO A 55 -5.77 17.01 -13.81
N GLY A 56 -5.11 18.09 -14.18
CA GLY A 56 -5.58 19.09 -15.14
C GLY A 56 -4.41 19.58 -15.97
N VAL A 57 -4.63 20.63 -16.75
CA VAL A 57 -3.60 21.20 -17.65
C VAL A 57 -2.32 21.62 -16.92
N ALA A 58 -2.43 22.00 -15.63
CA ALA A 58 -1.29 22.48 -14.83
C ALA A 58 -0.76 21.46 -13.81
N ASN A 59 -1.39 20.30 -13.69
CA ASN A 59 -1.01 19.32 -12.65
C ASN A 59 -1.27 17.90 -13.14
N ASP A 60 -0.22 17.08 -13.17
CA ASP A 60 -0.21 15.71 -13.64
C ASP A 60 -0.40 14.67 -12.52
N SER A 61 -0.72 15.12 -11.29
CA SER A 61 -0.91 14.25 -10.13
C SER A 61 -2.34 14.28 -9.59
N THR A 62 -2.80 13.12 -9.10
CA THR A 62 -3.99 13.03 -8.26
C THR A 62 -3.58 13.02 -6.80
N GLU A 63 -4.27 13.80 -5.99
CA GLU A 63 -3.98 13.91 -4.56
C GLU A 63 -5.22 13.58 -3.73
N PHE A 64 -4.99 12.82 -2.67
CA PHE A 64 -5.98 12.49 -1.66
C PHE A 64 -5.46 12.87 -0.28
N ARG A 65 -6.39 13.15 0.60
CA ARG A 65 -6.12 13.43 2.00
C ARG A 65 -6.92 12.46 2.86
N TYR A 66 -6.28 11.94 3.90
CA TYR A 66 -6.94 11.17 4.94
C TYR A 66 -7.28 12.09 6.10
N ASP A 67 -8.54 12.00 6.57
CA ASP A 67 -9.10 12.81 7.65
C ASP A 67 -9.21 14.33 7.34
N SER A 68 -9.97 15.05 8.18
CA SER A 68 -10.23 16.49 8.04
C SER A 68 -8.96 17.34 8.21
N ASP A 69 -8.02 16.89 9.05
CA ASP A 69 -6.81 17.66 9.38
C ASP A 69 -5.65 17.43 8.41
N GLY A 70 -5.86 16.58 7.41
CA GLY A 70 -4.85 16.29 6.39
C GLY A 70 -3.61 15.60 6.91
N ALA A 71 -3.78 14.76 7.94
CA ALA A 71 -2.69 14.11 8.62
C ALA A 71 -1.89 13.12 7.75
N VAL A 72 -2.52 12.54 6.72
CA VAL A 72 -1.85 11.74 5.69
C VAL A 72 -2.29 12.17 4.31
N HIS A 73 -1.32 12.31 3.41
CA HIS A 73 -1.55 12.60 2.00
C HIS A 73 -1.16 11.39 1.15
N LEU A 74 -1.97 11.08 0.15
CA LEU A 74 -1.61 10.21 -0.96
C LEU A 74 -1.48 11.05 -2.22
N ARG A 75 -0.34 10.93 -2.91
CA ARG A 75 -0.12 11.50 -4.25
C ARG A 75 0.14 10.40 -5.22
N ILE A 76 -0.57 10.42 -6.35
CA ILE A 76 -0.39 9.46 -7.44
C ILE A 76 0.15 10.21 -8.65
N ARG A 77 1.28 9.73 -9.18
CA ARG A 77 1.91 10.27 -10.38
C ARG A 77 2.18 9.16 -11.38
N ARG A 78 2.15 9.53 -12.65
CA ARG A 78 2.59 8.72 -13.75
C ARG A 78 3.98 9.17 -14.16
N GLU A 79 4.93 8.26 -14.19
CA GLU A 79 6.32 8.51 -14.55
C GLU A 79 6.66 7.72 -15.83
N LEU A 80 7.02 8.44 -16.89
CA LEU A 80 7.59 7.83 -18.09
C LEU A 80 9.09 7.68 -17.89
N VAL A 81 9.61 6.50 -18.16
CA VAL A 81 11.03 6.15 -18.01
C VAL A 81 11.59 5.56 -19.30
N ASP A 82 12.90 5.58 -19.46
CA ASP A 82 13.56 4.85 -20.53
C ASP A 82 13.43 3.33 -20.30
N ALA A 83 13.41 2.55 -21.37
CA ALA A 83 13.09 1.13 -21.31
C ALA A 83 14.11 0.28 -20.51
N ASP A 84 15.30 0.80 -20.28
CA ASP A 84 16.39 0.20 -19.51
C ASP A 84 16.41 0.64 -18.03
N VAL A 85 15.56 1.61 -17.64
CA VAL A 85 15.48 2.10 -16.26
C VAL A 85 14.56 1.19 -15.43
N THR A 86 15.12 0.60 -14.41
CA THR A 86 14.37 -0.27 -13.47
C THR A 86 13.84 0.51 -12.26
N ILE A 87 12.85 -0.07 -11.56
CA ILE A 87 12.37 0.47 -10.27
C ILE A 87 13.52 0.56 -9.26
N ALA A 88 14.45 -0.39 -9.27
CA ALA A 88 15.63 -0.36 -8.40
C ALA A 88 16.50 0.87 -8.66
N ASP A 89 16.71 1.25 -9.93
CA ASP A 89 17.47 2.46 -10.31
C ASP A 89 16.78 3.73 -9.81
N LEU A 90 15.44 3.80 -9.95
CA LEU A 90 14.66 4.92 -9.46
C LEU A 90 14.80 5.06 -7.93
N ILE A 91 14.67 3.96 -7.19
CA ILE A 91 14.82 3.96 -5.74
C ILE A 91 16.23 4.37 -5.34
N GLN A 92 17.27 3.81 -5.94
CA GLN A 92 18.66 4.19 -5.66
C GLN A 92 18.93 5.67 -5.92
N ARG A 93 18.38 6.23 -6.99
CA ARG A 93 18.48 7.66 -7.30
C ARG A 93 17.82 8.50 -6.20
N GLN A 94 16.62 8.11 -5.77
CA GLN A 94 15.92 8.77 -4.67
C GLN A 94 16.69 8.66 -3.35
N GLN A 95 17.22 7.48 -3.01
CA GLN A 95 18.01 7.27 -1.80
C GLN A 95 19.24 8.19 -1.75
N ARG A 96 20.00 8.27 -2.85
CA ARG A 96 21.16 9.19 -2.92
C ARG A 96 20.75 10.63 -2.69
N LEU A 97 19.66 11.07 -3.30
CA LEU A 97 19.15 12.43 -3.14
C LEU A 97 18.68 12.69 -1.71
N HIS A 98 17.92 11.77 -1.12
CA HIS A 98 17.36 11.93 0.22
C HIS A 98 18.43 11.95 1.31
N ARG A 99 19.46 11.09 1.22
CA ARG A 99 20.57 11.06 2.17
C ARG A 99 21.35 12.38 2.22
N SER A 100 21.41 13.10 1.11
CA SER A 100 22.12 14.38 1.02
C SER A 100 21.26 15.60 1.34
N SER A 101 19.91 15.49 1.23
CA SER A 101 19.03 16.66 1.27
C SER A 101 17.98 16.62 2.38
N LEU A 102 17.67 15.46 2.98
CA LEU A 102 16.65 15.38 4.02
C LEU A 102 17.26 15.29 5.42
N PRO A 103 16.99 16.28 6.30
CA PRO A 103 17.42 16.20 7.69
C PRO A 103 16.83 14.99 8.41
N GLY A 104 17.65 14.31 9.22
CA GLY A 104 17.21 13.18 10.02
C GLY A 104 16.71 11.99 9.20
N TYR A 105 17.16 11.85 7.94
CA TYR A 105 16.82 10.74 7.08
C TYR A 105 17.30 9.40 7.65
N VAL A 106 16.35 8.53 7.99
CA VAL A 106 16.59 7.25 8.67
C VAL A 106 15.55 6.21 8.29
N LYS A 107 15.77 4.99 8.76
CA LYS A 107 14.80 3.86 8.69
C LYS A 107 14.35 3.54 7.27
N GLU A 108 15.26 3.66 6.31
CA GLU A 108 14.92 3.27 4.94
C GLU A 108 14.71 1.76 4.82
N LYS A 109 13.66 1.37 4.12
CA LYS A 109 13.34 -0.02 3.81
C LYS A 109 12.83 -0.13 2.38
N VAL A 110 13.37 -1.10 1.65
CA VAL A 110 12.88 -1.45 0.31
C VAL A 110 12.37 -2.88 0.35
N GLU A 111 11.14 -3.08 -0.09
CA GLU A 111 10.47 -4.38 -0.10
C GLU A 111 9.84 -4.61 -1.48
N PRO A 112 9.89 -5.85 -2.00
CA PRO A 112 9.13 -6.18 -3.19
C PRO A 112 7.63 -6.03 -2.91
N PHE A 113 6.91 -5.52 -3.88
CA PHE A 113 5.45 -5.42 -3.84
C PHE A 113 4.85 -6.30 -4.93
N ALA A 114 3.91 -7.15 -4.54
CA ALA A 114 3.15 -8.00 -5.45
C ALA A 114 1.66 -7.71 -5.28
N GLY A 115 1.04 -7.24 -6.36
CA GLY A 115 -0.38 -6.97 -6.47
C GLY A 115 -0.84 -7.28 -7.89
N ARG A 116 -1.74 -6.48 -8.43
CA ARG A 116 -2.09 -6.55 -9.86
C ARG A 116 -0.90 -6.15 -10.74
N PHE A 117 -0.08 -5.24 -10.26
CA PHE A 117 1.20 -4.85 -10.83
C PHE A 117 2.32 -5.32 -9.92
N SER A 118 3.42 -5.77 -10.50
CA SER A 118 4.70 -5.95 -9.80
C SER A 118 5.33 -4.60 -9.51
N GLY A 119 6.17 -4.58 -8.47
CA GLY A 119 6.83 -3.34 -8.11
C GLY A 119 7.62 -3.42 -6.82
N ALA A 120 7.86 -2.27 -6.20
CA ALA A 120 8.52 -2.17 -4.92
C ALA A 120 7.88 -1.09 -4.04
N ARG A 121 7.92 -1.34 -2.74
CA ARG A 121 7.62 -0.36 -1.70
C ARG A 121 8.94 0.17 -1.14
N TYR A 122 9.11 1.47 -1.15
CA TYR A 122 10.22 2.19 -0.54
C TYR A 122 9.69 3.04 0.61
N ALA A 123 10.12 2.76 1.83
CA ALA A 123 9.71 3.45 3.05
C ALA A 123 10.90 4.13 3.71
N TYR A 124 10.72 5.32 4.27
CA TYR A 124 11.73 6.05 5.03
C TYR A 124 11.09 7.09 5.96
N GLU A 125 11.89 7.54 6.94
CA GLU A 125 11.53 8.63 7.85
C GLU A 125 12.56 9.78 7.73
N TYR A 126 12.14 11.01 7.99
CA TYR A 126 12.96 12.21 7.98
C TYR A 126 12.32 13.31 8.86
N VAL A 127 12.97 14.45 8.99
CA VAL A 127 12.45 15.58 9.78
C VAL A 127 12.08 16.72 8.84
N THR A 128 10.86 17.23 8.93
CA THR A 128 10.40 18.43 8.23
C THR A 128 9.86 19.42 9.24
N GLU A 129 10.35 20.65 9.22
CA GLU A 129 9.92 21.70 10.16
C GLU A 129 9.99 21.25 11.64
N GLY A 130 11.03 20.50 11.98
CA GLY A 130 11.23 19.96 13.33
C GLY A 130 10.31 18.78 13.69
N LYS A 131 9.45 18.29 12.78
CA LYS A 131 8.52 17.18 13.03
C LYS A 131 8.95 15.91 12.29
N PRO A 132 8.91 14.74 12.94
CA PRO A 132 9.11 13.47 12.27
C PRO A 132 8.04 13.25 11.20
N THR A 133 8.47 12.90 10.02
CA THR A 133 7.63 12.61 8.85
C THR A 133 8.06 11.28 8.27
N ALA A 134 7.12 10.46 7.86
CA ALA A 134 7.39 9.22 7.15
C ALA A 134 6.79 9.26 5.74
N ARG A 135 7.40 8.48 4.85
CA ARG A 135 6.89 8.25 3.50
C ARG A 135 6.88 6.77 3.17
N PHE A 136 5.80 6.33 2.54
CA PHE A 136 5.65 5.03 1.89
C PHE A 136 5.42 5.28 0.40
N ILE A 137 6.37 4.89 -0.42
CA ILE A 137 6.30 5.06 -1.87
C ILE A 137 6.20 3.69 -2.51
N TYR A 138 5.13 3.48 -3.27
CA TYR A 138 4.94 2.29 -4.09
C TYR A 138 5.22 2.66 -5.55
N TYR A 139 6.14 1.93 -6.17
CA TYR A 139 6.41 1.98 -7.59
C TYR A 139 5.76 0.77 -8.23
N LEU A 140 4.81 0.99 -9.13
CA LEU A 140 4.06 -0.06 -9.83
C LEU A 140 4.42 -0.03 -11.30
N GLU A 141 4.95 -1.12 -11.82
CA GLU A 141 5.33 -1.24 -13.22
C GLU A 141 4.10 -1.60 -14.06
N ALA A 142 3.59 -0.65 -14.84
CA ALA A 142 2.48 -0.87 -15.76
C ALA A 142 2.97 -1.47 -17.09
N ASN A 143 4.15 -1.04 -17.55
CA ASN A 143 4.91 -1.61 -18.66
C ASN A 143 6.36 -1.11 -18.58
N ASN A 144 7.22 -1.53 -19.53
CA ASN A 144 8.64 -1.20 -19.55
C ASN A 144 9.00 0.30 -19.69
N ARG A 145 8.02 1.18 -19.83
CA ARG A 145 8.20 2.65 -19.95
C ARG A 145 7.28 3.46 -19.07
N LEU A 146 6.39 2.79 -18.34
CA LEU A 146 5.38 3.48 -17.53
C LEU A 146 5.34 2.91 -16.13
N ILE A 147 5.65 3.76 -15.16
CA ILE A 147 5.61 3.46 -13.74
C ILE A 147 4.60 4.40 -13.07
N TYR A 148 3.72 3.84 -12.25
CA TYR A 148 2.90 4.63 -11.35
C TYR A 148 3.58 4.70 -9.98
N ARG A 149 3.70 5.92 -9.48
CA ARG A 149 4.22 6.21 -8.16
C ARG A 149 3.08 6.65 -7.25
N LEU A 150 2.78 5.82 -6.24
CA LEU A 150 1.81 6.12 -5.20
C LEU A 150 2.58 6.46 -3.92
N GLU A 151 2.54 7.70 -3.49
CA GLU A 151 3.30 8.23 -2.36
C GLU A 151 2.37 8.64 -1.22
N PHE A 152 2.49 7.93 -0.09
CA PHE A 152 1.84 8.29 1.16
C PHE A 152 2.82 9.05 2.04
N ALA A 153 2.40 10.20 2.58
CA ALA A 153 3.21 11.04 3.45
C ALA A 153 2.40 11.46 4.69
N GLY A 154 3.01 11.39 5.87
CA GLY A 154 2.38 11.76 7.13
C GLY A 154 3.26 11.49 8.34
N SER A 155 2.70 11.60 9.55
CA SER A 155 3.45 11.23 10.76
C SER A 155 3.77 9.72 10.76
N PRO A 156 4.93 9.30 11.31
CA PRO A 156 5.32 7.89 11.32
C PRO A 156 4.30 6.98 12.01
N ASP A 157 3.73 7.42 13.14
CA ASP A 157 2.76 6.62 13.89
C ASP A 157 1.45 6.41 13.12
N LEU A 158 0.95 7.48 12.50
CA LEU A 158 -0.29 7.39 11.74
C LEU A 158 -0.11 6.56 10.48
N LEU A 159 1.01 6.70 9.75
CA LEU A 159 1.28 5.85 8.58
C LEU A 159 1.43 4.37 8.95
N ARG A 160 2.01 4.06 10.11
CA ARG A 160 2.05 2.68 10.62
C ARG A 160 0.64 2.14 10.92
N THR A 161 -0.19 2.95 11.58
CA THR A 161 -1.59 2.60 11.87
C THR A 161 -2.40 2.36 10.58
N LEU A 162 -2.13 3.15 9.54
CA LEU A 162 -2.82 3.06 8.25
C LEU A 162 -2.16 2.10 7.26
N SER A 163 -1.15 1.32 7.65
CA SER A 163 -0.38 0.48 6.72
C SER A 163 -1.26 -0.51 5.94
N GLU A 164 -2.24 -1.13 6.59
CA GLU A 164 -3.19 -2.03 5.90
C GLU A 164 -4.08 -1.28 4.90
N GLN A 165 -4.51 -0.07 5.23
CA GLN A 165 -5.31 0.75 4.32
C GLN A 165 -4.48 1.21 3.12
N THR A 166 -3.23 1.62 3.32
CA THR A 166 -2.33 2.00 2.23
C THR A 166 -2.09 0.83 1.28
N ASP A 167 -1.85 -0.37 1.82
CA ASP A 167 -1.70 -1.59 1.03
C ASP A 167 -2.97 -1.95 0.26
N LEU A 168 -4.16 -1.82 0.87
CA LEU A 168 -5.45 -2.06 0.20
C LEU A 168 -5.66 -1.09 -0.98
N ILE A 169 -5.36 0.20 -0.79
CA ILE A 169 -5.45 1.20 -1.86
C ILE A 169 -4.56 0.77 -3.03
N VAL A 170 -3.28 0.44 -2.75
CA VAL A 170 -2.31 0.08 -3.80
C VAL A 170 -2.70 -1.22 -4.50
N ARG A 171 -3.15 -2.26 -3.77
CA ARG A 171 -3.60 -3.53 -4.36
C ARG A 171 -4.84 -3.38 -5.22
N SER A 172 -5.68 -2.40 -4.93
CA SER A 172 -6.89 -2.11 -5.70
C SER A 172 -6.62 -1.32 -6.99
N PHE A 173 -5.43 -0.72 -7.11
CA PHE A 173 -5.04 0.08 -8.27
C PHE A 173 -5.07 -0.76 -9.56
N ARG A 174 -5.76 -0.25 -10.57
CA ARG A 174 -5.87 -0.89 -11.89
C ARG A 174 -6.01 0.18 -12.98
N LEU A 175 -5.51 -0.12 -14.17
CA LEU A 175 -5.78 0.67 -15.37
C LEU A 175 -7.21 0.43 -15.87
N LYS A 176 -7.76 1.40 -16.57
CA LYS A 176 -9.05 1.31 -17.26
C LYS A 176 -8.95 0.46 -18.52
#